data_19b71e739ff1542b590fb588406b65e9
#
_entry.id   19b71e739ff1542b590fb588406b65e9
#
_cell.length_a   1.000
_cell.length_b   1.000
_cell.length_c   1.000
_cell.angle_alpha   90.00
_cell.angle_beta   90.00
_cell.angle_gamma   90.00
#
_symmetry.space_group_name_H-M   'P 1'
#
loop_
_entity.id
_entity.type
_entity.pdbx_description
1 polymer ?
#
loop_
_entity_poly.entity_id
_entity_poly.type
_entity_poly.pdbx_seq_one_letter_code
_entity_poly.pdbx_strand_id
1 'polypeptide(L)'
;MTTQHAKIFLMVFLLSIATLSGCIGNEKSDEEIIRIAFSVKDDYTSFSENPQKLADYLSNEIGATVEIYPITSDALALQALRFGSADMAFMDGGAGWVGWKMYDLEVMAADQKSDGRTYYNAHAWVLNGSEAEIALNDGNDSTDPFAVLEGQTSCHTGWLKSAGMLIPMGYFIGQEYAEVVGDVD
;
A
#
# COMPACT_ATOMS: atom_id res chain seq x y z
N MET A 1 29.67 -66.03 -14.49
CA MET A 1 30.01 -64.64 -14.00
C MET A 1 29.62 -63.52 -14.97
N THR A 2 28.95 -63.76 -16.07
CA THR A 2 28.72 -62.77 -17.15
C THR A 2 27.36 -62.06 -17.12
N THR A 3 26.34 -62.59 -16.46
CA THR A 3 24.98 -62.01 -16.46
C THR A 3 24.76 -60.90 -15.42
N GLN A 4 25.53 -60.88 -14.35
CA GLN A 4 25.42 -59.91 -13.29
C GLN A 4 26.07 -58.56 -13.70
N HIS A 5 27.20 -58.58 -14.37
CA HIS A 5 27.86 -57.39 -14.88
C HIS A 5 27.04 -56.71 -16.00
N ALA A 6 26.39 -57.49 -16.85
CA ALA A 6 25.50 -56.97 -17.90
C ALA A 6 24.29 -56.22 -17.33
N LYS A 7 23.71 -56.72 -16.23
CA LYS A 7 22.60 -56.01 -15.54
C LYS A 7 23.02 -54.71 -14.87
N ILE A 8 24.22 -54.68 -14.26
CA ILE A 8 24.77 -53.47 -13.65
C ILE A 8 25.08 -52.44 -14.74
N PHE A 9 25.68 -52.84 -15.86
CA PHE A 9 25.97 -51.93 -16.98
C PHE A 9 24.67 -51.37 -17.60
N LEU A 10 23.64 -52.16 -17.74
CA LEU A 10 22.31 -51.73 -18.25
C LEU A 10 21.66 -50.72 -17.30
N MET A 11 21.78 -50.94 -15.98
CA MET A 11 21.18 -50.08 -14.96
C MET A 11 21.91 -48.70 -14.86
N VAL A 12 23.24 -48.69 -14.98
CA VAL A 12 24.05 -47.47 -15.04
C VAL A 12 23.78 -46.68 -16.32
N PHE A 13 23.60 -47.36 -17.45
CA PHE A 13 23.28 -46.76 -18.74
C PHE A 13 21.87 -46.13 -18.74
N LEU A 14 20.89 -46.75 -18.12
CA LEU A 14 19.54 -46.19 -17.94
C LEU A 14 19.52 -45.00 -17.01
N LEU A 15 20.33 -44.98 -15.95
CA LEU A 15 20.48 -43.82 -15.05
C LEU A 15 21.15 -42.61 -15.72
N SER A 16 22.12 -42.85 -16.64
CA SER A 16 22.77 -41.77 -17.35
C SER A 16 21.93 -41.14 -18.46
N ILE A 17 20.92 -41.83 -18.97
CA ILE A 17 19.96 -41.27 -19.94
C ILE A 17 18.91 -40.38 -19.23
N ALA A 18 18.57 -40.65 -17.97
CA ALA A 18 17.63 -39.86 -17.19
C ALA A 18 18.15 -38.43 -16.87
N THR A 19 19.47 -38.26 -16.86
CA THR A 19 20.09 -36.94 -16.62
C THR A 19 20.18 -36.06 -17.89
N LEU A 20 19.90 -36.60 -19.06
CA LEU A 20 19.86 -35.89 -20.34
C LEU A 20 18.45 -35.42 -20.74
N SER A 21 17.44 -35.67 -19.92
CA SER A 21 16.15 -35.00 -20.01
C SER A 21 16.26 -33.56 -19.49
N GLY A 22 17.26 -32.84 -19.99
CA GLY A 22 17.31 -31.40 -19.90
C GLY A 22 16.02 -30.87 -20.50
N CYS A 23 15.29 -30.10 -19.73
CA CYS A 23 14.14 -29.33 -20.18
C CYS A 23 14.46 -28.70 -21.53
N ILE A 24 13.89 -29.26 -22.62
CA ILE A 24 13.59 -28.43 -23.78
C ILE A 24 12.39 -27.59 -23.31
N GLY A 25 12.70 -26.63 -22.41
CA GLY A 25 11.80 -25.53 -22.13
C GLY A 25 11.65 -24.80 -23.45
N ASN A 26 10.47 -24.81 -24.05
CA ASN A 26 10.06 -23.65 -24.80
C ASN A 26 10.47 -22.47 -23.91
N GLU A 27 11.37 -21.62 -24.36
CA GLU A 27 11.45 -20.25 -23.91
C GLU A 27 10.14 -19.59 -24.33
N LYS A 28 9.06 -19.84 -23.56
CA LYS A 28 8.10 -18.79 -23.31
C LYS A 28 8.98 -17.74 -22.65
N SER A 29 9.25 -16.66 -23.34
CA SER A 29 9.60 -15.43 -22.68
C SER A 29 8.60 -15.31 -21.53
N ASP A 30 9.03 -15.52 -20.29
CA ASP A 30 8.19 -15.21 -19.14
C ASP A 30 7.87 -13.73 -19.34
N GLU A 31 6.68 -13.47 -19.83
CA GLU A 31 6.20 -12.11 -20.04
C GLU A 31 6.23 -11.46 -18.67
N GLU A 32 7.08 -10.46 -18.52
CA GLU A 32 7.24 -9.76 -17.25
C GLU A 32 5.91 -9.08 -16.91
N ILE A 33 5.27 -9.55 -15.85
CA ILE A 33 3.99 -9.03 -15.38
C ILE A 33 4.27 -8.19 -14.14
N ILE A 34 3.97 -6.91 -14.22
CA ILE A 34 4.04 -5.97 -13.10
C ILE A 34 2.63 -5.76 -12.54
N ARG A 35 2.43 -6.08 -11.27
CA ARG A 35 1.16 -5.93 -10.57
C ARG A 35 1.16 -4.69 -9.70
N ILE A 36 0.18 -3.81 -9.95
CA ILE A 36 0.00 -2.57 -9.17
C ILE A 36 -1.20 -2.72 -8.26
N ALA A 37 -0.98 -2.74 -6.95
CA ALA A 37 -2.07 -2.69 -5.97
C ALA A 37 -2.71 -1.31 -5.98
N PHE A 38 -4.01 -1.27 -6.29
CA PHE A 38 -4.76 -0.05 -6.42
C PHE A 38 -6.12 -0.18 -5.74
N SER A 39 -6.52 0.86 -4.99
CA SER A 39 -7.82 0.87 -4.30
C SER A 39 -8.96 0.97 -5.32
N VAL A 40 -9.75 -0.08 -5.39
CA VAL A 40 -10.90 -0.17 -6.29
C VAL A 40 -12.15 0.25 -5.50
N LYS A 41 -12.88 1.24 -6.03
CA LYS A 41 -14.21 1.62 -5.53
C LYS A 41 -15.27 0.95 -6.39
N ASP A 42 -16.36 0.51 -5.79
CA ASP A 42 -17.42 -0.28 -6.46
C ASP A 42 -18.13 0.44 -7.61
N ASP A 43 -17.97 1.76 -7.74
CA ASP A 43 -18.61 2.56 -8.76
C ASP A 43 -17.64 3.55 -9.44
N TYR A 44 -16.72 3.04 -10.23
CA TYR A 44 -15.97 3.90 -11.15
C TYR A 44 -16.90 4.44 -12.24
N THR A 45 -17.59 5.51 -11.94
CA THR A 45 -18.46 6.19 -12.91
C THR A 45 -17.68 7.07 -13.87
N SER A 46 -16.45 7.45 -13.53
CA SER A 46 -15.60 8.26 -14.39
C SER A 46 -14.46 7.45 -14.99
N PHE A 47 -14.29 7.62 -16.30
CA PHE A 47 -13.19 6.98 -17.03
C PHE A 47 -11.79 7.48 -16.59
N SER A 48 -11.69 8.68 -15.97
CA SER A 48 -10.43 9.23 -15.46
C SER A 48 -9.95 8.58 -14.16
N GLU A 49 -10.85 7.93 -13.42
CA GLU A 49 -10.55 7.25 -12.16
C GLU A 49 -10.31 5.75 -12.34
N ASN A 50 -10.45 5.24 -13.56
CA ASN A 50 -10.24 3.83 -13.84
C ASN A 50 -8.75 3.49 -13.86
N PRO A 51 -8.25 2.69 -12.90
CA PRO A 51 -6.84 2.32 -12.82
C PRO A 51 -6.35 1.51 -14.03
N GLN A 52 -7.26 0.88 -14.78
CA GLN A 52 -6.90 0.13 -15.99
C GLN A 52 -6.23 1.00 -17.05
N LYS A 53 -6.63 2.26 -17.18
CA LYS A 53 -5.96 3.19 -18.09
C LYS A 53 -4.50 3.44 -17.72
N LEU A 54 -4.21 3.52 -16.42
CA LEU A 54 -2.84 3.66 -15.96
C LEU A 54 -2.04 2.40 -16.31
N ALA A 55 -2.63 1.22 -16.09
CA ALA A 55 -1.99 -0.04 -16.45
C ALA A 55 -1.74 -0.14 -17.96
N ASP A 56 -2.73 0.19 -18.79
CA ASP A 56 -2.60 0.18 -20.25
C ASP A 56 -1.53 1.18 -20.74
N TYR A 57 -1.52 2.38 -20.16
CA TYR A 57 -0.50 3.39 -20.46
C TYR A 57 0.90 2.90 -20.12
N LEU A 58 1.08 2.41 -18.89
CA LEU A 58 2.38 1.89 -18.44
C LEU A 58 2.83 0.69 -19.26
N SER A 59 1.93 -0.25 -19.57
CA SER A 59 2.27 -1.40 -20.42
C SER A 59 2.82 -0.97 -21.78
N ASN A 60 2.23 0.06 -22.39
CA ASN A 60 2.69 0.60 -23.65
C ASN A 60 4.05 1.31 -23.56
N GLU A 61 4.30 2.03 -22.45
CA GLU A 61 5.54 2.80 -22.27
C GLU A 61 6.75 1.91 -21.95
N ILE A 62 6.55 0.88 -21.13
CA ILE A 62 7.66 0.04 -20.64
C ILE A 62 7.82 -1.27 -21.41
N GLY A 63 6.83 -1.65 -22.22
CA GLY A 63 6.87 -2.89 -22.99
C GLY A 63 6.72 -4.17 -22.18
N ALA A 64 6.15 -4.09 -20.97
CA ALA A 64 5.81 -5.20 -20.09
C ALA A 64 4.31 -5.21 -19.82
N THR A 65 3.74 -6.37 -19.46
CA THR A 65 2.33 -6.45 -19.05
C THR A 65 2.14 -5.83 -17.68
N VAL A 66 1.28 -4.83 -17.55
CA VAL A 66 0.90 -4.23 -16.26
C VAL A 66 -0.52 -4.62 -15.92
N GLU A 67 -0.73 -5.15 -14.72
CA GLU A 67 -2.03 -5.59 -14.20
C GLU A 67 -2.39 -4.83 -12.94
N ILE A 68 -3.68 -4.53 -12.76
CA ILE A 68 -4.20 -3.97 -11.52
C ILE A 68 -4.52 -5.10 -10.54
N TYR A 69 -3.90 -5.05 -9.36
CA TYR A 69 -4.22 -5.90 -8.22
C TYR A 69 -5.21 -5.14 -7.32
N PRO A 70 -6.50 -5.51 -7.31
CA PRO A 70 -7.53 -4.74 -6.61
C PRO A 70 -7.39 -4.89 -5.10
N ILE A 71 -7.41 -3.77 -4.40
CA ILE A 71 -7.40 -3.70 -2.93
C ILE A 71 -8.54 -2.80 -2.44
N THR A 72 -8.89 -2.94 -1.16
CA THR A 72 -9.92 -2.12 -0.51
C THR A 72 -9.38 -1.27 0.64
N SER A 73 -8.10 -1.42 0.99
CA SER A 73 -7.47 -0.64 2.04
C SER A 73 -5.94 -0.56 1.86
N ASP A 74 -5.34 0.46 2.46
CA ASP A 74 -3.88 0.62 2.47
C ASP A 74 -3.16 -0.52 3.22
N ALA A 75 -3.81 -1.13 4.22
CA ALA A 75 -3.29 -2.30 4.90
C ALA A 75 -3.16 -3.50 3.96
N LEU A 76 -4.13 -3.69 3.06
CA LEU A 76 -4.05 -4.73 2.02
C LEU A 76 -2.98 -4.40 0.97
N ALA A 77 -2.74 -3.11 0.66
CA ALA A 77 -1.63 -2.70 -0.19
C ALA A 77 -0.29 -3.12 0.40
N LEU A 78 -0.07 -2.82 1.69
CA LEU A 78 1.14 -3.22 2.42
C LEU A 78 1.32 -4.75 2.43
N GLN A 79 0.25 -5.50 2.66
CA GLN A 79 0.29 -6.95 2.62
C GLN A 79 0.62 -7.48 1.22
N ALA A 80 0.00 -6.93 0.19
CA ALA A 80 0.25 -7.34 -1.19
C ALA A 80 1.72 -7.16 -1.59
N LEU A 81 2.33 -6.01 -1.24
CA LEU A 81 3.75 -5.76 -1.46
C LEU A 81 4.63 -6.71 -0.62
N ARG A 82 4.35 -6.82 0.68
CA ARG A 82 5.13 -7.67 1.59
C ARG A 82 5.19 -9.14 1.17
N PHE A 83 4.09 -9.66 0.64
CA PHE A 83 3.97 -11.07 0.24
C PHE A 83 4.19 -11.31 -1.26
N GLY A 84 4.59 -10.28 -2.01
CA GLY A 84 4.87 -10.40 -3.44
C GLY A 84 3.65 -10.66 -4.31
N SER A 85 2.44 -10.32 -3.82
CA SER A 85 1.22 -10.39 -4.61
C SER A 85 1.06 -9.18 -5.54
N ALA A 86 1.75 -8.09 -5.23
CA ALA A 86 1.92 -6.91 -6.07
C ALA A 86 3.36 -6.41 -5.99
N ASP A 87 3.81 -5.76 -7.05
CA ASP A 87 5.16 -5.20 -7.20
C ASP A 87 5.20 -3.71 -6.83
N MET A 88 4.09 -3.03 -7.01
CA MET A 88 3.90 -1.61 -6.71
C MET A 88 2.53 -1.38 -6.04
N ALA A 89 2.39 -0.28 -5.32
CA ALA A 89 1.10 0.11 -4.75
C ALA A 89 0.95 1.63 -4.68
N PHE A 90 -0.28 2.10 -4.88
CA PHE A 90 -0.69 3.45 -4.52
C PHE A 90 -1.35 3.41 -3.13
N MET A 91 -0.84 4.21 -2.20
CA MET A 91 -1.32 4.23 -0.83
C MET A 91 -1.17 5.61 -0.19
N ASP A 92 -1.86 5.82 0.91
CA ASP A 92 -1.73 7.04 1.71
C ASP A 92 -0.34 7.15 2.34
N GLY A 93 0.12 8.37 2.59
CA GLY A 93 1.45 8.64 3.14
C GLY A 93 1.72 7.95 4.48
N GLY A 94 0.69 7.73 5.31
CA GLY A 94 0.82 6.96 6.55
C GLY A 94 1.17 5.50 6.32
N ALA A 95 0.49 4.86 5.38
CA ALA A 95 0.79 3.49 4.98
C ALA A 95 2.17 3.39 4.32
N GLY A 96 2.50 4.35 3.44
CA GLY A 96 3.83 4.44 2.82
C GLY A 96 4.95 4.56 3.87
N TRP A 97 4.74 5.36 4.92
CA TRP A 97 5.69 5.49 6.02
C TRP A 97 5.88 4.18 6.79
N VAL A 98 4.79 3.46 7.11
CA VAL A 98 4.85 2.14 7.74
C VAL A 98 5.58 1.15 6.84
N GLY A 99 5.28 1.13 5.55
CA GLY A 99 5.94 0.27 4.56
C GLY A 99 7.44 0.50 4.51
N TRP A 100 7.86 1.77 4.44
CA TRP A 100 9.26 2.14 4.46
C TRP A 100 9.97 1.75 5.77
N LYS A 101 9.34 2.02 6.93
CA LYS A 101 9.96 1.79 8.24
C LYS A 101 10.02 0.33 8.66
N MET A 102 9.01 -0.47 8.31
CA MET A 102 8.85 -1.82 8.84
C MET A 102 9.10 -2.93 7.82
N TYR A 103 9.03 -2.61 6.53
CA TYR A 103 9.06 -3.62 5.46
C TYR A 103 10.06 -3.31 4.34
N ASP A 104 10.95 -2.32 4.55
CA ASP A 104 11.98 -1.89 3.57
C ASP A 104 11.39 -1.53 2.19
N LEU A 105 10.16 -1.04 2.15
CA LEU A 105 9.56 -0.56 0.90
C LEU A 105 10.15 0.79 0.50
N GLU A 106 10.33 0.99 -0.80
CA GLU A 106 10.83 2.25 -1.35
C GLU A 106 9.68 3.13 -1.85
N VAL A 107 9.75 4.43 -1.56
CA VAL A 107 8.85 5.43 -2.13
C VAL A 107 9.40 5.92 -3.45
N MET A 108 8.83 5.46 -4.56
CA MET A 108 9.30 5.78 -5.91
C MET A 108 8.80 7.12 -6.43
N ALA A 109 7.55 7.48 -6.10
CA ALA A 109 6.91 8.69 -6.60
C ALA A 109 5.83 9.17 -5.63
N ALA A 110 5.50 10.46 -5.71
CA ALA A 110 4.35 11.04 -5.04
C ALA A 110 3.39 11.61 -6.09
N ASP A 111 2.09 11.38 -5.89
CA ASP A 111 1.06 11.98 -6.73
C ASP A 111 1.10 13.50 -6.63
N GLN A 112 1.11 14.17 -7.78
CA GLN A 112 1.15 15.61 -7.86
C GLN A 112 -0.19 16.15 -8.35
N LYS A 113 -0.75 17.08 -7.58
CA LYS A 113 -1.96 17.80 -7.97
C LYS A 113 -1.69 18.74 -9.14
N SER A 114 -2.75 19.14 -9.83
CA SER A 114 -2.66 20.08 -10.96
C SER A 114 -2.04 21.43 -10.62
N ASP A 115 -2.05 21.84 -9.35
CA ASP A 115 -1.42 23.06 -8.84
C ASP A 115 0.05 22.85 -8.41
N GLY A 116 0.62 21.69 -8.65
CA GLY A 116 2.01 21.34 -8.33
C GLY A 116 2.24 20.81 -6.92
N ARG A 117 1.23 20.79 -6.05
CA ARG A 117 1.37 20.29 -4.68
C ARG A 117 1.41 18.77 -4.64
N THR A 118 2.28 18.21 -3.80
CA THR A 118 2.36 16.77 -3.46
C THR A 118 1.82 16.48 -2.05
N TYR A 119 1.12 17.44 -1.46
CA TYR A 119 0.56 17.33 -0.11
C TYR A 119 -0.88 17.86 -0.05
N TYR A 120 -1.57 17.53 1.02
CA TYR A 120 -2.87 18.09 1.40
C TYR A 120 -2.91 18.30 2.92
N ASN A 121 -3.89 19.08 3.40
CA ASN A 121 -4.00 19.41 4.80
C ASN A 121 -4.92 18.43 5.53
N ALA A 122 -4.63 18.18 6.80
CA ALA A 122 -5.59 17.60 7.72
C ALA A 122 -6.57 18.71 8.18
N HIS A 123 -7.84 18.39 8.28
CA HIS A 123 -8.88 19.28 8.76
C HIS A 123 -9.71 18.58 9.83
N ALA A 124 -9.94 19.26 10.94
CA ALA A 124 -10.93 18.86 11.95
C ALA A 124 -12.25 19.60 11.67
N TRP A 125 -13.35 18.88 11.74
CA TRP A 125 -14.69 19.42 11.55
C TRP A 125 -15.46 19.33 12.86
N VAL A 126 -16.08 20.42 13.27
CA VAL A 126 -16.90 20.52 14.47
C VAL A 126 -18.29 21.05 14.13
N LEU A 127 -19.25 20.80 14.99
CA LEU A 127 -20.60 21.31 14.79
C LEU A 127 -20.62 22.82 14.99
N ASN A 128 -21.43 23.50 14.18
CA ASN A 128 -21.72 24.92 14.35
C ASN A 128 -22.39 25.17 15.70
N GLY A 129 -21.90 26.15 16.45
CA GLY A 129 -22.34 26.45 17.81
C GLY A 129 -21.74 25.54 18.91
N SER A 130 -20.79 24.65 18.54
CA SER A 130 -20.07 23.85 19.55
C SER A 130 -19.04 24.71 20.31
N GLU A 131 -18.60 24.22 21.47
CA GLU A 131 -17.56 24.88 22.25
C GLU A 131 -16.26 25.08 21.47
N ALA A 132 -15.88 24.10 20.63
CA ALA A 132 -14.70 24.23 19.79
C ALA A 132 -14.85 25.29 18.70
N GLU A 133 -16.02 25.44 18.10
CA GLU A 133 -16.29 26.51 17.13
C GLU A 133 -16.28 27.88 17.81
N ILE A 134 -16.87 27.97 19.00
CA ILE A 134 -16.86 29.20 19.82
C ILE A 134 -15.42 29.57 20.20
N ALA A 135 -14.62 28.60 20.66
CA ALA A 135 -13.21 28.81 21.02
C ALA A 135 -12.37 29.24 19.82
N LEU A 136 -12.62 28.70 18.63
CA LEU A 136 -11.93 29.11 17.40
C LEU A 136 -12.23 30.57 17.03
N ASN A 137 -13.41 31.07 17.34
CA ASN A 137 -13.90 32.39 16.94
C ASN A 137 -13.96 33.43 18.11
N ASP A 138 -13.35 33.13 19.24
CA ASP A 138 -13.38 34.02 20.42
C ASP A 138 -12.49 35.27 20.27
N GLY A 139 -11.72 35.38 19.18
CA GLY A 139 -10.79 36.50 18.90
C GLY A 139 -9.54 36.49 19.77
N ASN A 140 -9.27 35.40 20.49
CA ASN A 140 -8.09 35.26 21.32
C ASN A 140 -7.10 34.25 20.73
N ASP A 141 -6.03 34.72 20.11
CA ASP A 141 -5.01 33.89 19.48
C ASP A 141 -4.29 32.93 20.46
N SER A 142 -4.49 33.10 21.77
CA SER A 142 -3.94 32.21 22.79
C SER A 142 -4.86 31.05 23.12
N THR A 143 -6.09 31.03 22.64
CA THR A 143 -7.05 29.95 22.86
C THR A 143 -6.76 28.83 21.85
N ASP A 144 -6.43 27.64 22.35
CA ASP A 144 -6.40 26.46 21.48
C ASP A 144 -7.80 25.83 21.39
N PRO A 145 -8.46 25.90 20.22
CA PRO A 145 -9.80 25.33 20.06
C PRO A 145 -9.83 23.81 20.18
N PHE A 146 -8.68 23.13 20.10
CA PHE A 146 -8.61 21.71 20.30
C PHE A 146 -8.60 21.28 21.79
N ALA A 147 -8.18 22.18 22.69
CA ALA A 147 -8.20 21.90 24.12
C ALA A 147 -9.60 21.56 24.67
N VAL A 148 -10.65 22.18 24.09
CA VAL A 148 -12.04 21.90 24.47
C VAL A 148 -12.56 20.55 23.98
N LEU A 149 -11.78 19.83 23.15
CA LEU A 149 -12.11 18.50 22.66
C LEU A 149 -11.58 17.38 23.56
N GLU A 150 -10.82 17.71 24.61
CA GLU A 150 -10.34 16.74 25.59
C GLU A 150 -11.53 15.97 26.21
N GLY A 151 -11.44 14.64 26.26
CA GLY A 151 -12.50 13.76 26.74
C GLY A 151 -13.69 13.60 25.78
N GLN A 152 -13.70 14.23 24.61
CA GLN A 152 -14.75 14.07 23.61
C GLN A 152 -14.48 12.89 22.69
N THR A 153 -15.54 12.42 22.02
CA THR A 153 -15.44 11.35 21.03
C THR A 153 -15.10 11.93 19.65
N SER A 154 -14.05 11.41 19.00
CA SER A 154 -13.68 11.80 17.65
C SER A 154 -13.91 10.68 16.64
N CYS A 155 -14.23 11.06 15.40
CA CYS A 155 -14.38 10.14 14.26
C CYS A 155 -13.18 10.29 13.33
N HIS A 156 -12.62 9.17 12.91
CA HIS A 156 -11.46 9.11 12.04
C HIS A 156 -11.75 8.31 10.78
N THR A 157 -11.03 8.61 9.69
CA THR A 157 -11.28 7.99 8.37
C THR A 157 -10.58 6.64 8.19
N GLY A 158 -9.73 6.23 9.11
CA GLY A 158 -9.04 4.93 9.09
C GLY A 158 -7.62 5.01 9.66
N TRP A 159 -7.12 3.88 10.18
CA TRP A 159 -5.89 3.79 10.97
C TRP A 159 -4.62 4.28 10.27
N LEU A 160 -4.47 4.01 8.97
CA LEU A 160 -3.29 4.40 8.19
C LEU A 160 -3.50 5.69 7.38
N LYS A 161 -4.59 6.41 7.60
CA LYS A 161 -4.87 7.67 6.90
C LYS A 161 -4.14 8.82 7.57
N SER A 162 -3.22 9.46 6.83
CA SER A 162 -2.38 10.55 7.33
C SER A 162 -3.22 11.70 7.88
N ALA A 163 -4.06 12.32 7.06
CA ALA A 163 -4.83 13.49 7.45
C ALA A 163 -6.05 13.16 8.32
N GLY A 164 -6.62 11.96 8.19
CA GLY A 164 -7.83 11.57 8.91
C GLY A 164 -7.58 10.87 10.24
N MET A 165 -6.34 10.47 10.54
CA MET A 165 -6.02 9.77 11.78
C MET A 165 -4.64 10.15 12.32
N LEU A 166 -3.55 9.84 11.58
CA LEU A 166 -2.19 9.89 12.16
C LEU A 166 -1.76 11.32 12.56
N ILE A 167 -2.01 12.30 11.70
CA ILE A 167 -1.64 13.70 11.98
C ILE A 167 -2.49 14.28 13.11
N PRO A 168 -3.83 14.21 13.09
CA PRO A 168 -4.67 14.70 14.19
C PRO A 168 -4.34 14.04 15.53
N MET A 169 -4.22 12.70 15.54
CA MET A 169 -3.92 11.99 16.79
C MET A 169 -2.51 12.30 17.29
N GLY A 170 -1.53 12.41 16.40
CA GLY A 170 -0.18 12.83 16.76
C GLY A 170 -0.16 14.24 17.37
N TYR A 171 -0.98 15.15 16.85
CA TYR A 171 -1.16 16.48 17.44
C TYR A 171 -1.80 16.39 18.84
N PHE A 172 -2.91 15.69 19.00
CA PHE A 172 -3.61 15.58 20.30
C PHE A 172 -2.75 14.93 21.38
N ILE A 173 -2.01 13.88 21.03
CA ILE A 173 -1.06 13.23 21.95
C ILE A 173 0.09 14.20 22.30
N GLY A 174 0.64 14.90 21.32
CA GLY A 174 1.73 15.85 21.51
C GLY A 174 1.35 17.08 22.37
N GLN A 175 0.07 17.45 22.37
CA GLN A 175 -0.49 18.51 23.22
C GLN A 175 -1.07 17.99 24.55
N GLU A 176 -0.94 16.70 24.82
CA GLU A 176 -1.49 16.05 26.03
C GLU A 176 -3.03 16.08 26.12
N TYR A 177 -3.75 16.29 25.01
CA TYR A 177 -5.22 16.24 24.93
C TYR A 177 -5.76 14.81 24.80
N ALA A 178 -4.90 13.87 24.48
CA ALA A 178 -5.22 12.45 24.38
C ALA A 178 -4.01 11.61 24.79
N GLU A 179 -4.27 10.43 25.28
CA GLU A 179 -3.25 9.43 25.60
C GLU A 179 -3.51 8.11 24.86
N VAL A 180 -2.45 7.36 24.60
CA VAL A 180 -2.56 6.01 24.07
C VAL A 180 -2.81 5.07 25.24
N VAL A 181 -3.98 4.42 25.26
CA VAL A 181 -4.35 3.44 26.27
C VAL A 181 -4.31 2.04 25.66
N GLY A 182 -3.49 1.17 26.23
CA GLY A 182 -3.31 -0.22 25.79
C GLY A 182 -1.95 -0.49 25.16
N ASP A 183 -1.66 -1.77 25.00
CA ASP A 183 -0.42 -2.21 24.31
C ASP A 183 -0.55 -1.97 22.82
N VAL A 184 0.36 -1.18 22.27
CA VAL A 184 0.53 -0.96 20.83
C VAL A 184 1.61 -1.94 20.33
N ASP A 185 1.30 -3.25 20.44
CA ASP A 185 2.19 -4.30 19.94
C ASP A 185 2.07 -4.47 18.41
#